data_dc96394b304c86d233335eebb34e10c9
#
_entry.id   dc96394b304c86d233335eebb34e10c9
#
_cell.length_a   1.000
_cell.length_b   1.000
_cell.length_c   1.000
_cell.angle_alpha   90.00
_cell.angle_beta   90.00
_cell.angle_gamma   90.00
#
_symmetry.space_group_name_H-M   'P 1'
#
loop_
_entity.id
_entity.type
_entity.pdbx_description
1 polymer ?
#
loop_
_entity_poly.entity_id
_entity_poly.type
_entity_poly.pdbx_seq_one_letter_code
_entity_poly.pdbx_strand_id
1 'polypeptide(L)'
;MYDSLHRYEAAASQTVRYVYFKSLPRAEQDLQPLRQKVLSLGEPGRGFYDALRGIYTSAKERDLSSLFVKLYRQSSPAEISALSETFRKEAYRTTTDDYERGFLIAWEIASKTLSELKSSYPDYPLKDEQPAETKAPEAEDSVSFDVAPRKRPRQSPDKSY
;
A
#
# COMPACT_ATOMS: atom_id res chain seq x y z
N MET A 1 -6.39 -26.70 -4.84
CA MET A 1 -6.68 -25.39 -5.43
C MET A 1 -6.08 -24.25 -4.63
N TYR A 2 -6.26 -24.24 -3.33
CA TYR A 2 -5.74 -23.13 -2.54
C TYR A 2 -4.23 -23.15 -2.44
N ASP A 3 -3.64 -24.30 -2.56
CA ASP A 3 -2.17 -24.37 -2.64
C ASP A 3 -1.67 -23.61 -3.84
N SER A 4 -2.49 -23.53 -4.90
CA SER A 4 -2.11 -22.79 -6.10
C SER A 4 -1.97 -21.29 -5.82
N LEU A 5 -2.78 -20.76 -4.90
CA LEU A 5 -2.68 -19.37 -4.52
C LEU A 5 -1.44 -19.10 -3.68
N HIS A 6 -1.08 -20.03 -2.81
CA HIS A 6 0.12 -19.86 -2.00
C HIS A 6 1.39 -19.85 -2.85
N ARG A 7 1.31 -20.36 -4.05
CA ARG A 7 2.41 -20.26 -5.01
C ARG A 7 2.73 -18.79 -5.31
N TYR A 8 1.76 -17.90 -5.15
CA TYR A 8 1.95 -16.48 -5.42
C TYR A 8 2.16 -15.66 -4.15
N GLU A 9 2.46 -16.32 -3.05
CA GLU A 9 2.67 -15.63 -1.78
C GLU A 9 3.82 -14.63 -1.87
N ALA A 10 4.94 -15.02 -2.48
CA ALA A 10 6.09 -14.14 -2.60
C ALA A 10 5.74 -12.89 -3.41
N ALA A 11 4.98 -13.05 -4.49
CA ALA A 11 4.58 -11.91 -5.30
C ALA A 11 3.64 -10.98 -4.54
N ALA A 12 2.70 -11.56 -3.80
CA ALA A 12 1.77 -10.77 -2.99
C ALA A 12 2.51 -10.01 -1.90
N SER A 13 3.43 -10.68 -1.20
CA SER A 13 4.23 -10.04 -0.17
C SER A 13 5.05 -8.89 -0.74
N GLN A 14 5.61 -9.07 -1.93
CA GLN A 14 6.40 -8.03 -2.56
C GLN A 14 5.55 -6.81 -2.88
N THR A 15 4.33 -7.02 -3.35
CA THR A 15 3.41 -5.91 -3.62
C THR A 15 3.12 -5.15 -2.33
N VAL A 16 2.86 -5.86 -1.24
CA VAL A 16 2.58 -5.23 0.05
C VAL A 16 3.81 -4.45 0.54
N ARG A 17 5.01 -4.97 0.33
CA ARG A 17 6.23 -4.27 0.69
C ARG A 17 6.35 -2.95 -0.05
N TYR A 18 6.09 -2.96 -1.35
CA TYR A 18 6.15 -1.72 -2.12
C TYR A 18 5.13 -0.72 -1.62
N VAL A 19 3.93 -1.18 -1.27
CA VAL A 19 2.91 -0.30 -0.73
C VAL A 19 3.36 0.29 0.62
N TYR A 20 3.93 -0.56 1.47
CA TYR A 20 4.38 -0.12 2.79
C TYR A 20 5.43 1.00 2.67
N PHE A 21 6.36 0.85 1.75
CA PHE A 21 7.44 1.81 1.56
C PHE A 21 7.09 2.93 0.57
N LYS A 22 5.82 3.05 0.21
CA LYS A 22 5.32 4.10 -0.67
C LYS A 22 5.89 4.05 -2.07
N SER A 23 6.35 2.88 -2.50
CA SER A 23 6.78 2.66 -3.88
C SER A 23 5.60 2.24 -4.73
N LEU A 24 4.59 3.11 -4.81
CA LEU A 24 3.33 2.78 -5.44
C LEU A 24 3.44 2.44 -6.93
N PRO A 25 4.28 3.13 -7.73
CA PRO A 25 4.44 2.72 -9.13
C PRO A 25 4.96 1.30 -9.27
N ARG A 26 5.86 0.86 -8.39
CA ARG A 26 6.36 -0.52 -8.44
C ARG A 26 5.29 -1.50 -8.03
N ALA A 27 4.48 -1.15 -7.03
CA ALA A 27 3.37 -2.00 -6.63
C ALA A 27 2.42 -2.20 -7.80
N GLU A 28 2.11 -1.14 -8.52
CA GLU A 28 1.22 -1.23 -9.67
C GLU A 28 1.82 -2.09 -10.76
N GLN A 29 3.12 -1.94 -11.02
CA GLN A 29 3.80 -2.74 -12.03
C GLN A 29 3.76 -4.23 -11.69
N ASP A 30 3.90 -4.57 -10.41
CA ASP A 30 3.86 -5.96 -9.99
C ASP A 30 2.45 -6.55 -10.08
N LEU A 31 1.43 -5.73 -9.89
CA LEU A 31 0.06 -6.21 -9.96
C LEU A 31 -0.35 -6.64 -11.35
N GLN A 32 0.23 -6.02 -12.39
CA GLN A 32 -0.16 -6.33 -13.76
C GLN A 32 0.09 -7.79 -14.14
N PRO A 33 1.33 -8.31 -14.04
CA PRO A 33 1.55 -9.71 -14.40
C PRO A 33 0.88 -10.66 -13.43
N LEU A 34 0.77 -10.29 -12.15
CA LEU A 34 0.11 -11.13 -11.16
C LEU A 34 -1.36 -11.31 -11.50
N ARG A 35 -2.00 -10.25 -11.97
CA ARG A 35 -3.41 -10.31 -12.35
C ARG A 35 -3.67 -11.43 -13.35
N GLN A 36 -2.87 -11.47 -14.42
CA GLN A 36 -3.08 -12.48 -15.44
C GLN A 36 -2.88 -13.89 -14.91
N LYS A 37 -1.87 -14.06 -14.07
CA LYS A 37 -1.56 -15.37 -13.53
C LYS A 37 -2.65 -15.90 -12.61
N VAL A 38 -3.11 -15.05 -11.68
CA VAL A 38 -4.08 -15.54 -10.71
C VAL A 38 -5.50 -15.61 -11.28
N LEU A 39 -5.84 -14.76 -12.26
CA LEU A 39 -7.19 -14.84 -12.83
C LEU A 39 -7.42 -16.16 -13.54
N SER A 40 -6.36 -16.82 -14.02
CA SER A 40 -6.50 -18.13 -14.64
C SER A 40 -6.94 -19.19 -13.65
N LEU A 41 -6.88 -18.90 -12.35
CA LEU A 41 -7.29 -19.83 -11.31
C LEU A 41 -8.78 -19.74 -10.98
N GLY A 42 -9.53 -18.89 -11.68
CA GLY A 42 -10.97 -18.76 -11.47
C GLY A 42 -11.31 -17.83 -10.32
N GLU A 43 -12.41 -18.10 -9.65
CA GLU A 43 -12.92 -17.23 -8.59
C GLU A 43 -11.94 -17.03 -7.43
N PRO A 44 -11.24 -18.07 -6.96
CA PRO A 44 -10.25 -17.81 -5.90
C PRO A 44 -9.16 -16.85 -6.34
N GLY A 45 -8.69 -16.97 -7.58
CA GLY A 45 -7.68 -16.05 -8.09
C GLY A 45 -8.22 -14.64 -8.22
N ARG A 46 -9.47 -14.50 -8.61
CA ARG A 46 -10.08 -13.19 -8.73
C ARG A 46 -10.18 -12.51 -7.37
N GLY A 47 -10.63 -13.25 -6.34
CA GLY A 47 -10.69 -12.69 -5.00
C GLY A 47 -9.32 -12.29 -4.49
N PHE A 48 -8.33 -13.14 -4.75
CA PHE A 48 -6.94 -12.88 -4.37
C PHE A 48 -6.46 -11.56 -4.99
N TYR A 49 -6.66 -11.39 -6.27
CA TYR A 49 -6.24 -10.18 -6.96
C TYR A 49 -7.00 -8.95 -6.46
N ASP A 50 -8.31 -9.09 -6.30
CA ASP A 50 -9.13 -7.95 -5.85
C ASP A 50 -8.68 -7.44 -4.49
N ALA A 51 -8.30 -8.35 -3.58
CA ALA A 51 -7.81 -7.94 -2.27
C ALA A 51 -6.52 -7.14 -2.39
N LEU A 52 -5.56 -7.62 -3.17
CA LEU A 52 -4.30 -6.92 -3.34
C LEU A 52 -4.48 -5.57 -4.02
N ARG A 53 -5.34 -5.52 -5.02
CA ARG A 53 -5.62 -4.27 -5.69
C ARG A 53 -6.30 -3.28 -4.76
N GLY A 54 -7.18 -3.77 -3.89
CA GLY A 54 -7.83 -2.93 -2.89
C GLY A 54 -6.83 -2.33 -1.93
N ILE A 55 -5.84 -3.13 -1.50
CA ILE A 55 -4.78 -2.64 -0.62
C ILE A 55 -3.99 -1.53 -1.32
N TYR A 56 -3.60 -1.76 -2.57
CA TYR A 56 -2.87 -0.76 -3.34
C TYR A 56 -3.71 0.52 -3.50
N THR A 57 -4.96 0.37 -3.88
CA THR A 57 -5.83 1.52 -4.13
C THR A 57 -6.07 2.33 -2.86
N SER A 58 -6.34 1.65 -1.75
CA SER A 58 -6.60 2.35 -0.49
C SER A 58 -5.37 3.12 -0.02
N ALA A 59 -4.19 2.57 -0.22
CA ALA A 59 -2.95 3.26 0.15
C ALA A 59 -2.71 4.45 -0.76
N LYS A 60 -2.96 4.27 -2.05
CA LYS A 60 -2.77 5.34 -3.02
C LYS A 60 -3.70 6.52 -2.74
N GLU A 61 -4.93 6.22 -2.38
CA GLU A 61 -5.94 7.24 -2.12
C GLU A 61 -5.95 7.70 -0.67
N ARG A 62 -5.12 7.10 0.17
CA ARG A 62 -5.06 7.41 1.60
C ARG A 62 -6.44 7.30 2.25
N ASP A 63 -7.12 6.22 1.95
CA ASP A 63 -8.47 5.97 2.44
C ASP A 63 -8.42 5.55 3.91
N LEU A 64 -8.67 6.50 4.79
CA LEU A 64 -8.57 6.27 6.23
C LEU A 64 -9.61 5.27 6.74
N SER A 65 -10.65 5.01 5.96
CA SER A 65 -11.67 4.05 6.37
C SER A 65 -11.32 2.62 5.97
N SER A 66 -10.31 2.43 5.13
CA SER A 66 -9.94 1.09 4.68
C SER A 66 -9.21 0.33 5.77
N LEU A 67 -9.36 -0.99 5.73
CA LEU A 67 -8.70 -1.83 6.73
C LEU A 67 -7.19 -1.71 6.66
N PHE A 68 -6.63 -1.73 5.45
CA PHE A 68 -5.18 -1.69 5.31
C PHE A 68 -4.60 -0.41 5.94
N VAL A 69 -5.20 0.75 5.65
CA VAL A 69 -4.70 2.01 6.16
C VAL A 69 -4.82 2.05 7.68
N LYS A 70 -5.93 1.51 8.23
CA LYS A 70 -6.08 1.44 9.68
C LYS A 70 -5.01 0.59 10.32
N LEU A 71 -4.72 -0.57 9.73
CA LEU A 71 -3.67 -1.45 10.27
C LEU A 71 -2.31 -0.78 10.16
N TYR A 72 -2.07 -0.14 9.02
CA TYR A 72 -0.81 0.54 8.77
C TYR A 72 -0.56 1.65 9.80
N ARG A 73 -1.59 2.41 10.13
CA ARG A 73 -1.43 3.57 11.01
C ARG A 73 -1.60 3.28 12.49
N GLN A 74 -2.48 2.37 12.85
CA GLN A 74 -2.94 2.27 14.23
C GLN A 74 -2.66 0.96 14.94
N SER A 75 -2.40 -0.11 14.21
CA SER A 75 -2.29 -1.43 14.84
C SER A 75 -0.84 -1.82 15.10
N SER A 76 -0.64 -2.58 16.18
CA SER A 76 0.68 -3.11 16.52
C SER A 76 0.97 -4.35 15.66
N PRO A 77 2.26 -4.73 15.53
CA PRO A 77 2.57 -5.97 14.83
C PRO A 77 1.86 -7.19 15.42
N ALA A 78 1.74 -7.25 16.74
CA ALA A 78 1.07 -8.39 17.37
C ALA A 78 -0.41 -8.44 17.01
N GLU A 79 -1.07 -7.29 16.98
CA GLU A 79 -2.48 -7.23 16.59
C GLU A 79 -2.67 -7.66 15.16
N ILE A 80 -1.77 -7.21 14.28
CA ILE A 80 -1.85 -7.55 12.86
C ILE A 80 -1.58 -9.04 12.65
N SER A 81 -0.62 -9.59 13.40
CA SER A 81 -0.31 -11.01 13.31
C SER A 81 -1.51 -11.86 13.75
N ALA A 82 -2.19 -11.44 14.81
CA ALA A 82 -3.39 -12.14 15.28
C ALA A 82 -4.49 -12.10 14.23
N LEU A 83 -4.62 -10.96 13.54
CA LEU A 83 -5.61 -10.81 12.50
C LEU A 83 -5.28 -11.72 11.30
N SER A 84 -3.99 -11.88 11.01
CA SER A 84 -3.57 -12.80 9.94
C SER A 84 -4.04 -14.22 10.22
N GLU A 85 -3.94 -14.67 11.48
CA GLU A 85 -4.44 -15.98 11.87
C GLU A 85 -5.95 -16.09 11.69
N THR A 86 -6.66 -15.02 12.04
CA THR A 86 -8.11 -14.98 11.85
C THR A 86 -8.46 -15.13 10.37
N PHE A 87 -7.79 -14.40 9.50
CA PHE A 87 -8.02 -14.52 8.07
C PHE A 87 -7.76 -15.94 7.57
N ARG A 88 -6.71 -16.56 8.08
CA ARG A 88 -6.38 -17.92 7.68
C ARG A 88 -7.49 -18.89 8.07
N LYS A 89 -7.98 -18.78 9.30
CA LYS A 89 -9.05 -19.67 9.77
C LYS A 89 -10.32 -19.45 8.96
N GLU A 90 -10.65 -18.18 8.70
CA GLU A 90 -11.86 -17.90 7.92
C GLU A 90 -11.76 -18.41 6.49
N ALA A 91 -10.57 -18.36 5.90
CA ALA A 91 -10.37 -18.79 4.53
C ALA A 91 -10.66 -20.28 4.38
N TYR A 92 -10.43 -21.08 5.41
CA TYR A 92 -10.59 -22.52 5.31
C TYR A 92 -11.87 -23.05 5.94
N ARG A 93 -12.81 -22.16 6.26
CA ARG A 93 -14.11 -22.60 6.73
C ARG A 93 -14.89 -23.19 5.57
N THR A 94 -15.70 -24.21 5.89
CA THR A 94 -16.47 -24.90 4.86
C THR A 94 -17.51 -24.01 4.21
N THR A 95 -17.96 -22.97 4.91
CA THR A 95 -19.00 -22.09 4.40
C THR A 95 -18.46 -20.95 3.56
N THR A 96 -17.14 -20.79 3.50
CA THR A 96 -16.51 -19.71 2.73
C THR A 96 -16.51 -20.08 1.25
N ASP A 97 -17.00 -19.19 0.39
CA ASP A 97 -17.02 -19.49 -1.05
C ASP A 97 -15.65 -19.25 -1.67
N ASP A 98 -15.50 -19.64 -2.93
CA ASP A 98 -14.20 -19.62 -3.59
C ASP A 98 -13.62 -18.22 -3.73
N TYR A 99 -14.44 -17.24 -4.09
CA TYR A 99 -13.97 -15.87 -4.23
C TYR A 99 -13.51 -15.33 -2.87
N GLU A 100 -14.35 -15.52 -1.87
CA GLU A 100 -14.03 -15.04 -0.52
C GLU A 100 -12.78 -15.70 0.01
N ARG A 101 -12.61 -16.99 -0.30
CA ARG A 101 -11.43 -17.73 0.15
C ARG A 101 -10.16 -17.15 -0.43
N GLY A 102 -10.18 -16.84 -1.72
CA GLY A 102 -9.01 -16.19 -2.34
C GLY A 102 -8.74 -14.83 -1.74
N PHE A 103 -9.80 -14.07 -1.51
CA PHE A 103 -9.71 -12.75 -0.90
C PHE A 103 -9.06 -12.84 0.49
N LEU A 104 -9.50 -13.80 1.29
CA LEU A 104 -8.99 -13.98 2.65
C LEU A 104 -7.55 -14.48 2.66
N ILE A 105 -7.19 -15.34 1.70
CA ILE A 105 -5.80 -15.81 1.61
C ILE A 105 -4.87 -14.63 1.30
N ALA A 106 -5.29 -13.73 0.40
CA ALA A 106 -4.49 -12.55 0.11
C ALA A 106 -4.34 -11.68 1.37
N TRP A 107 -5.41 -11.54 2.14
CA TRP A 107 -5.34 -10.76 3.38
C TRP A 107 -4.50 -11.43 4.44
N GLU A 108 -4.51 -12.76 4.49
CA GLU A 108 -3.62 -13.49 5.39
C GLU A 108 -2.17 -13.14 5.07
N ILE A 109 -1.81 -13.21 3.80
CA ILE A 109 -0.45 -12.92 3.35
C ILE A 109 -0.10 -11.45 3.60
N ALA A 110 -1.03 -10.56 3.26
CA ALA A 110 -0.79 -9.13 3.40
C ALA A 110 -0.59 -8.73 4.85
N SER A 111 -1.43 -9.23 5.75
CA SER A 111 -1.31 -8.86 7.15
C SER A 111 -0.06 -9.49 7.78
N LYS A 112 0.29 -10.70 7.41
CA LYS A 112 1.53 -11.30 7.88
C LYS A 112 2.72 -10.46 7.45
N THR A 113 2.76 -10.05 6.19
CA THR A 113 3.84 -9.22 5.66
C THR A 113 3.87 -7.87 6.36
N LEU A 114 2.71 -7.25 6.55
CA LEU A 114 2.63 -5.96 7.21
C LEU A 114 3.13 -6.04 8.65
N SER A 115 2.78 -7.12 9.37
CA SER A 115 3.25 -7.33 10.73
C SER A 115 4.78 -7.40 10.76
N GLU A 116 5.37 -8.15 9.82
CA GLU A 116 6.82 -8.27 9.77
C GLU A 116 7.49 -6.94 9.44
N LEU A 117 6.89 -6.18 8.53
CA LEU A 117 7.46 -4.89 8.14
C LEU A 117 7.39 -3.89 9.29
N LYS A 118 6.28 -3.87 10.01
CA LYS A 118 6.16 -2.95 11.14
C LYS A 118 7.10 -3.34 12.29
N SER A 119 7.39 -4.63 12.44
CA SER A 119 8.37 -5.07 13.42
C SER A 119 9.78 -4.67 13.04
N SER A 120 10.12 -4.81 11.75
CA SER A 120 11.46 -4.49 11.27
C SER A 120 11.70 -3.00 11.08
N TYR A 121 10.66 -2.27 10.73
CA TYR A 121 10.77 -0.84 10.43
C TYR A 121 9.68 -0.07 11.19
N PRO A 122 9.73 -0.08 12.52
CA PRO A 122 8.64 0.48 13.32
C PRO A 122 8.46 1.98 13.19
N ASP A 123 9.54 2.69 12.91
CA ASP A 123 9.48 4.15 12.82
C ASP A 123 9.19 4.67 11.43
N TYR A 124 9.20 3.80 10.44
CA TYR A 124 9.07 4.24 9.07
C TYR A 124 7.78 5.01 8.78
N PRO A 125 6.62 4.50 9.18
CA PRO A 125 5.37 5.21 8.89
C PRO A 125 5.33 6.61 9.51
N LEU A 126 5.84 6.73 10.73
CA LEU A 126 5.84 8.03 11.38
C LEU A 126 6.75 9.02 10.68
N LYS A 127 7.92 8.56 10.31
CA LYS A 127 8.87 9.43 9.61
C LYS A 127 8.31 9.85 8.26
N ASP A 128 7.67 8.94 7.59
CA ASP A 128 7.12 9.21 6.28
C ASP A 128 5.97 10.19 6.34
N GLU A 129 5.14 10.05 7.35
CA GLU A 129 3.98 10.91 7.46
C GLU A 129 4.32 12.33 7.84
N GLN A 130 5.25 12.49 8.74
CA GLN A 130 5.62 13.81 9.17
C GLN A 130 6.19 14.70 8.06
N PRO A 131 7.17 14.22 7.33
CA PRO A 131 7.70 15.03 6.24
C PRO A 131 6.64 15.38 5.21
N ALA A 132 5.76 14.47 4.94
CA ALA A 132 4.71 14.71 3.95
C ALA A 132 3.83 15.87 4.37
N GLU A 133 3.56 15.95 5.64
CA GLU A 133 2.74 17.03 6.15
C GLU A 133 3.44 18.36 6.10
N THR A 134 4.67 18.35 6.54
CA THR A 134 5.40 19.57 6.54
C THR A 134 5.63 20.11 5.16
N LYS A 135 5.75 19.22 4.24
CA LYS A 135 5.94 19.66 3.00
C LYS A 135 4.86 20.12 2.38
N ALA A 136 3.99 19.45 2.65
CA ALA A 136 3.00 20.06 2.02
C ALA A 136 3.67 21.27 1.50
N PRO A 137 4.67 21.39 1.75
CA PRO A 137 5.53 22.35 1.33
C PRO A 137 6.51 21.94 0.36
N GLU A 138 6.82 21.51 0.08
CA GLU A 138 7.69 21.45 -0.36
C GLU A 138 8.13 21.66 -1.07
N ALA A 139 7.82 22.18 -1.31
CA ALA A 139 8.29 22.34 -1.72
C ALA A 139 9.03 22.72 -2.21
N GLU A 140 9.10 22.98 -2.28
CA GLU A 140 9.78 23.22 -2.51
C GLU A 140 10.49 23.52 -2.92
N ASP A 141 10.40 23.83 -3.22
CA ASP A 141 10.96 24.09 -3.42
C ASP A 141 11.49 24.65 -3.84
N SER A 142 11.39 24.93 -4.08
CA SER A 142 11.66 25.35 -4.21
C SER A 142 11.99 26.07 -4.54
N VAL A 143 11.95 26.34 -4.70
CA VAL A 143 11.98 26.90 -4.67
C VAL A 143 12.27 27.66 -4.99
N SER A 144 12.30 27.88 -5.12
CA SER A 144 12.29 28.52 -5.00
C SER A 144 12.52 29.22 -5.40
N PHE A 145 12.25 29.42 -5.53
CA PHE A 145 12.06 30.07 -5.60
C PHE A 145 12.21 30.67 -5.97
N ASP A 146 12.40 30.59 -6.12
CA ASP A 146 12.16 31.15 -6.20
C ASP A 146 12.22 31.82 -6.41
N VAL A 147 12.34 31.97 -6.60
CA VAL A 147 12.10 32.51 -6.54
C VAL A 147 12.19 33.26 -6.85
N ALA A 148 12.25 33.41 -6.82
CA ALA A 148 12.12 33.99 -6.80
C ALA A 148 12.20 34.76 -7.35
N PRO A 149 12.11 35.03 -7.35
CA PRO A 149 11.95 35.71 -7.68
C PRO A 149 11.88 36.39 -8.22
N ARG A 150 11.78 36.45 -8.24
CA ARG A 150 11.45 37.07 -8.52
C ARG A 150 11.55 37.91 -8.77
N LYS A 151 11.69 38.11 -8.71
CA LYS A 151 11.60 38.82 -8.87
C LYS A 151 11.83 39.60 -9.34
N ARG A 152 11.89 39.78 -9.53
CA ARG A 152 11.91 40.50 -9.99
C ARG A 152 11.88 41.32 -10.50
N PRO A 153 12.03 41.50 -10.36
CA PRO A 153 11.86 42.22 -10.84
C PRO A 153 11.88 43.09 -11.24
N ARG A 154 11.81 43.23 -11.13
CA ARG A 154 11.60 44.01 -11.43
C ARG A 154 11.76 44.87 -11.61
N GLN A 155 11.97 44.81 -11.58
CA GLN A 155 11.95 45.57 -11.77
C GLN A 155 12.11 46.43 -12.25
N SER A 156 12.17 46.43 -12.28
CA SER A 156 12.17 47.17 -12.66
C SER A 156 12.25 48.11 -13.11
N PRO A 157 12.43 48.42 -13.03
CA PRO A 157 12.34 49.23 -13.43
C PRO A 157 12.36 50.13 -13.75
N ASP A 158 12.31 49.95 -13.47
CA ASP A 158 12.12 50.66 -13.66
C ASP A 158 12.31 51.54 -14.04
N LYS A 159 12.52 51.69 -14.11
CA LYS A 159 12.51 52.46 -14.42
C LYS A 159 12.48 53.35 -14.87
N SER A 160 12.66 53.47 -14.85
CA SER A 160 12.46 54.16 -15.17
C SER A 160 12.37 55.05 -15.64
N TYR A 161 12.71 55.57 -15.75
CA TYR A 161 12.46 56.34 -16.08
C TYR A 161 12.30 56.89 -16.49
#